data_25d3441ede7ba26876269dd4146f2430
#
_entry.id   25d3441ede7ba26876269dd4146f2430
#
_cell.length_a   1.000
_cell.length_b   1.000
_cell.length_c   1.000
_cell.angle_alpha   90.00
_cell.angle_beta   90.00
_cell.angle_gamma   90.00
#
_symmetry.space_group_name_H-M   'P 1'
#
loop_
_entity.id
_entity.type
_entity.pdbx_description
1 polymer ?
#
loop_
_entity_poly.entity_id
_entity_poly.type
_entity_poly.pdbx_seq_one_letter_code
_entity_poly.pdbx_strand_id
1 'polypeptide(L)'
;MASLSDPAVREFLTRGTRTGKLGYLAASGRPLVTPVWFIVEADSLVFNTGKDTAKGRALARDPRASLCVDLEEPPFGFVQVQGEAELSEDPAELLRTATAIAARYMGAERAEEFGKRNGVPGELVVRLRPVKVLAVFDMTG
;
A
#
# COMPACT_ATOMS: atom_id res chain seq x y z
N MET A 1 21.54 -4.28 0.09
CA MET A 1 20.20 -4.40 0.62
C MET A 1 19.21 -3.65 -0.28
N ALA A 2 18.07 -4.26 -0.60
CA ALA A 2 17.06 -3.62 -1.44
C ALA A 2 16.41 -2.45 -0.71
N SER A 3 15.98 -1.45 -1.47
CA SER A 3 15.29 -0.29 -0.92
C SER A 3 14.28 0.27 -1.93
N LEU A 4 13.38 1.13 -1.49
CA LEU A 4 12.42 1.79 -2.38
C LEU A 4 13.09 2.75 -3.37
N SER A 5 14.35 3.15 -3.12
CA SER A 5 15.09 3.98 -4.05
C SER A 5 15.69 3.18 -5.22
N ASP A 6 15.73 1.86 -5.13
CA ASP A 6 16.23 1.02 -6.23
C ASP A 6 15.25 1.07 -7.41
N PRO A 7 15.71 1.47 -8.61
CA PRO A 7 14.81 1.56 -9.77
C PRO A 7 14.06 0.26 -10.09
N ALA A 8 14.72 -0.88 -9.94
CA ALA A 8 14.09 -2.18 -10.21
C ALA A 8 12.97 -2.49 -9.20
N VAL A 9 13.16 -2.11 -7.93
CA VAL A 9 12.14 -2.29 -6.89
C VAL A 9 10.94 -1.39 -7.18
N ARG A 10 11.18 -0.10 -7.47
CA ARG A 10 10.10 0.83 -7.78
C ARG A 10 9.32 0.40 -9.02
N GLU A 11 10.02 -0.01 -10.07
CA GLU A 11 9.39 -0.49 -11.29
C GLU A 11 8.48 -1.69 -10.99
N PHE A 12 8.97 -2.63 -10.20
CA PHE A 12 8.19 -3.81 -9.82
C PHE A 12 6.91 -3.44 -9.08
N LEU A 13 7.03 -2.53 -8.10
CA LEU A 13 5.91 -2.11 -7.25
C LEU A 13 4.87 -1.28 -8.00
N THR A 14 5.29 -0.49 -8.99
CA THR A 14 4.42 0.51 -9.63
C THR A 14 3.87 0.05 -10.97
N ARG A 15 4.29 -1.10 -11.49
CA ARG A 15 3.83 -1.58 -12.79
C ARG A 15 2.36 -1.97 -12.75
N GLY A 16 1.58 -1.39 -13.67
CA GLY A 16 0.17 -1.73 -13.85
C GLY A 16 -0.65 -1.59 -12.58
N THR A 17 -1.59 -2.48 -12.43
CA THR A 17 -2.56 -2.45 -11.32
C THR A 17 -2.33 -3.56 -10.30
N ARG A 18 -1.09 -3.96 -10.11
CA ARG A 18 -0.74 -4.97 -9.09
C ARG A 18 -1.18 -4.49 -7.72
N THR A 19 -1.92 -5.33 -7.00
CA THR A 19 -2.35 -4.97 -5.65
C THR A 19 -1.25 -5.30 -4.63
N GLY A 20 -1.25 -4.57 -3.52
CA GLY A 20 -0.41 -4.90 -2.39
C GLY A 20 -1.16 -5.81 -1.43
N LYS A 21 -0.54 -6.92 -1.02
CA LYS A 21 -1.11 -7.79 0.01
C LYS A 21 -0.57 -7.29 1.34
N LEU A 22 -1.46 -6.65 2.10
CA LEU A 22 -1.09 -6.02 3.37
C LEU A 22 -1.28 -6.99 4.51
N GLY A 23 -0.20 -7.25 5.24
CA GLY A 23 -0.20 -8.03 6.47
C GLY A 23 -0.24 -7.09 7.68
N TYR A 24 -1.10 -7.38 8.64
CA TYR A 24 -1.27 -6.58 9.85
C TYR A 24 -1.76 -7.47 10.99
N LEU A 25 -1.76 -6.93 12.22
CA LEU A 25 -2.10 -7.71 13.40
C LEU A 25 -3.47 -7.33 13.95
N ALA A 26 -4.35 -8.31 14.09
CA ALA A 26 -5.62 -8.14 14.79
C ALA A 26 -5.38 -7.86 16.29
N ALA A 27 -6.41 -7.40 16.99
CA ALA A 27 -6.35 -7.17 18.45
C ALA A 27 -5.91 -8.42 19.21
N SER A 28 -6.28 -9.60 18.71
CA SER A 28 -5.90 -10.88 19.31
C SER A 28 -4.42 -11.26 19.07
N GLY A 29 -3.69 -10.49 18.25
CA GLY A 29 -2.35 -10.83 17.80
C GLY A 29 -2.32 -11.76 16.60
N ARG A 30 -3.48 -12.16 16.08
CA ARG A 30 -3.55 -13.01 14.89
C ARG A 30 -3.12 -12.20 13.66
N PRO A 31 -2.21 -12.73 12.83
CA PRO A 31 -1.85 -12.04 11.58
C PRO A 31 -2.97 -12.17 10.55
N LEU A 32 -3.28 -11.06 9.90
CA LEU A 32 -4.29 -10.97 8.85
C LEU A 32 -3.67 -10.41 7.59
N VAL A 33 -4.24 -10.76 6.43
CA VAL A 33 -3.78 -10.28 5.13
C VAL A 33 -4.98 -9.87 4.29
N THR A 34 -4.93 -8.67 3.69
CA THR A 34 -5.93 -8.21 2.73
C THR A 34 -5.24 -7.49 1.57
N PRO A 35 -5.81 -7.53 0.35
CA PRO A 35 -5.27 -6.71 -0.74
C PRO A 35 -5.64 -5.25 -0.54
N VAL A 36 -4.74 -4.37 -0.98
CA VAL A 36 -4.98 -2.92 -1.00
C VAL A 36 -4.51 -2.33 -2.32
N TRP A 37 -5.15 -1.25 -2.72
CA TRP A 37 -4.66 -0.39 -3.79
C TRP A 37 -3.67 0.59 -3.18
N PHE A 38 -2.51 0.75 -3.78
CA PHE A 38 -1.47 1.61 -3.22
C PHE A 38 -0.69 2.34 -4.31
N ILE A 39 0.00 3.38 -3.91
CA ILE A 39 0.98 4.09 -4.73
C ILE A 39 2.29 4.20 -3.96
N VAL A 40 3.37 4.49 -4.68
CA VAL A 40 4.66 4.79 -4.07
C VAL A 40 4.86 6.30 -4.14
N GLU A 41 5.08 6.93 -2.98
CA GLU A 41 5.39 8.36 -2.89
C GLU A 41 6.68 8.53 -2.11
N ALA A 42 7.67 9.17 -2.73
CA ALA A 42 8.99 9.36 -2.13
C ALA A 42 9.55 8.02 -1.62
N ASP A 43 9.67 7.86 -0.32
CA ASP A 43 10.24 6.69 0.32
C ASP A 43 9.20 5.84 1.05
N SER A 44 7.92 5.98 0.69
CA SER A 44 6.84 5.25 1.38
C SER A 44 5.83 4.66 0.42
N LEU A 45 5.10 3.67 0.91
CA LEU A 45 3.93 3.12 0.23
C LEU A 45 2.68 3.75 0.84
N VAL A 46 1.75 4.20 -0.01
CA VAL A 46 0.60 4.96 0.45
C VAL A 46 -0.69 4.29 0.00
N PHE A 47 -1.61 4.10 0.92
CA PHE A 47 -2.96 3.61 0.63
C PHE A 47 -3.97 4.28 1.54
N ASN A 48 -5.25 4.09 1.23
CA ASN A 48 -6.34 4.60 2.07
C ASN A 48 -7.09 3.42 2.67
N THR A 49 -7.61 3.61 3.87
CA THR A 49 -8.50 2.63 4.53
C THR A 49 -9.42 3.34 5.49
N GLY A 50 -10.60 2.77 5.72
CA GLY A 50 -11.53 3.34 6.69
C GLY A 50 -10.98 3.27 8.11
N LYS A 51 -11.10 4.35 8.84
CA LYS A 51 -10.63 4.50 10.22
C LYS A 51 -11.29 3.47 11.15
N ASP A 52 -12.56 3.12 10.88
CA ASP A 52 -13.32 2.19 11.71
C ASP A 52 -13.30 0.75 11.18
N THR A 53 -12.55 0.47 10.13
CA THR A 53 -12.37 -0.90 9.63
C THR A 53 -11.38 -1.65 10.52
N ALA A 54 -11.36 -2.98 10.36
CA ALA A 54 -10.39 -3.82 11.07
C ALA A 54 -8.94 -3.37 10.81
N LYS A 55 -8.61 -3.07 9.53
CA LYS A 55 -7.28 -2.57 9.17
C LYS A 55 -6.95 -1.24 9.83
N GLY A 56 -7.87 -0.28 9.73
CA GLY A 56 -7.67 1.05 10.30
C GLY A 56 -7.43 1.01 11.80
N ARG A 57 -8.25 0.25 12.52
CA ARG A 57 -8.08 0.08 13.97
C ARG A 57 -6.81 -0.66 14.33
N ALA A 58 -6.46 -1.69 13.55
CA ALA A 58 -5.25 -2.46 13.79
C ALA A 58 -4.00 -1.59 13.63
N LEU A 59 -3.92 -0.80 12.57
CA LEU A 59 -2.76 0.07 12.32
C LEU A 59 -2.66 1.22 13.32
N ALA A 60 -3.78 1.71 13.83
CA ALA A 60 -3.78 2.71 14.90
C ALA A 60 -3.25 2.13 16.20
N ARG A 61 -3.49 0.85 16.46
CA ARG A 61 -3.08 0.17 17.68
C ARG A 61 -1.63 -0.31 17.61
N ASP A 62 -1.22 -0.84 16.44
CA ASP A 62 0.13 -1.34 16.21
C ASP A 62 0.55 -0.96 14.79
N PRO A 63 1.54 -0.07 14.62
CA PRO A 63 1.91 0.42 13.30
C PRO A 63 2.69 -0.56 12.44
N ARG A 64 3.13 -1.69 12.99
CA ARG A 64 3.91 -2.66 12.24
C ARG A 64 3.04 -3.35 11.20
N ALA A 65 3.51 -3.35 9.96
CA ALA A 65 2.80 -3.96 8.85
C ALA A 65 3.80 -4.36 7.76
N SER A 66 3.36 -5.25 6.89
CA SER A 66 4.12 -5.65 5.72
C SER A 66 3.23 -5.60 4.50
N LEU A 67 3.79 -5.22 3.37
CA LEU A 67 3.08 -5.21 2.10
C LEU A 67 3.88 -6.00 1.08
N CYS A 68 3.24 -6.94 0.42
CA CYS A 68 3.88 -7.77 -0.59
C CYS A 68 3.19 -7.62 -1.93
N VAL A 69 3.98 -7.41 -2.96
CA VAL A 69 3.51 -7.44 -4.35
C VAL A 69 4.20 -8.61 -5.04
N ASP A 70 3.44 -9.42 -5.76
CA ASP A 70 3.98 -10.61 -6.41
C ASP A 70 3.47 -10.76 -7.83
N LEU A 71 4.17 -11.59 -8.60
CA LEU A 71 3.76 -12.02 -9.94
C LEU A 71 3.07 -13.37 -9.84
N GLU A 72 1.91 -13.49 -10.50
CA GLU A 72 1.20 -14.76 -10.60
C GLU A 72 1.65 -15.60 -11.79
N GLU A 73 2.63 -15.12 -12.54
CA GLU A 73 3.18 -15.78 -13.72
C GLU A 73 4.70 -15.90 -13.60
N PRO A 74 5.33 -16.85 -14.31
CA PRO A 74 6.80 -16.95 -14.28
C PRO A 74 7.48 -15.63 -14.63
N PRO A 75 8.54 -15.23 -13.92
CA PRO A 75 9.33 -15.99 -12.93
C PRO A 75 8.84 -15.93 -11.48
N PHE A 76 7.60 -15.54 -11.21
CA PHE A 76 6.98 -15.51 -9.89
C PHE A 76 7.72 -14.64 -8.86
N GLY A 77 8.32 -13.56 -9.30
CA GLY A 77 9.05 -12.65 -8.41
C GLY A 77 8.14 -11.95 -7.41
N PHE A 78 8.71 -11.40 -6.36
CA PHE A 78 7.97 -10.59 -5.39
C PHE A 78 8.87 -9.53 -4.75
N VAL A 79 8.21 -8.50 -4.22
CA VAL A 79 8.84 -7.51 -3.35
C VAL A 79 8.00 -7.44 -2.08
N GLN A 80 8.67 -7.61 -0.93
CA GLN A 80 8.05 -7.46 0.38
C GLN A 80 8.63 -6.24 1.07
N VAL A 81 7.76 -5.36 1.56
CA VAL A 81 8.15 -4.17 2.31
C VAL A 81 7.64 -4.32 3.73
N GLN A 82 8.55 -4.47 4.68
CA GLN A 82 8.24 -4.44 6.11
C GLN A 82 8.40 -3.00 6.60
N GLY A 83 7.43 -2.51 7.33
CA GLY A 83 7.49 -1.12 7.74
C GLY A 83 6.60 -0.76 8.91
N GLU A 84 6.50 0.55 9.14
CA GLU A 84 5.65 1.12 10.18
C GLU A 84 4.72 2.14 9.55
N ALA A 85 3.44 2.04 9.90
CA ALA A 85 2.39 2.88 9.34
C ALA A 85 2.30 4.22 10.07
N GLU A 86 2.24 5.30 9.30
CA GLU A 86 1.87 6.63 9.78
C GLU A 86 0.48 6.96 9.25
N LEU A 87 -0.40 7.44 10.09
CA LEU A 87 -1.79 7.70 9.76
C LEU A 87 -2.08 9.19 9.71
N SER A 88 -2.88 9.61 8.73
CA SER A 88 -3.33 11.00 8.60
C SER A 88 -4.81 11.04 8.26
N GLU A 89 -5.52 12.01 8.82
CA GLU A 89 -6.92 12.30 8.49
C GLU A 89 -7.06 13.64 7.77
N ASP A 90 -5.95 14.26 7.36
CA ASP A 90 -5.98 15.57 6.68
C ASP A 90 -6.82 15.49 5.39
N PRO A 91 -7.90 16.31 5.28
CA PRO A 91 -8.81 16.21 4.14
C PRO A 91 -8.16 16.45 2.78
N ALA A 92 -7.23 17.38 2.68
CA ALA A 92 -6.54 17.66 1.42
C ALA A 92 -5.66 16.50 1.00
N GLU A 93 -4.97 15.89 1.96
CA GLU A 93 -4.12 14.73 1.71
C GLU A 93 -4.96 13.49 1.35
N LEU A 94 -6.10 13.30 2.01
CA LEU A 94 -7.02 12.23 1.67
C LEU A 94 -7.51 12.34 0.23
N LEU A 95 -7.96 13.52 -0.19
CA LEU A 95 -8.45 13.71 -1.54
C LEU A 95 -7.34 13.51 -2.57
N ARG A 96 -6.15 14.07 -2.31
CA ARG A 96 -5.02 13.97 -3.21
C ARG A 96 -4.57 12.51 -3.40
N THR A 97 -4.42 11.78 -2.30
CA THR A 97 -3.96 10.38 -2.37
C THR A 97 -5.01 9.45 -2.95
N ALA A 98 -6.29 9.65 -2.59
CA ALA A 98 -7.37 8.86 -3.17
C ALA A 98 -7.46 9.06 -4.67
N THR A 99 -7.28 10.30 -5.15
CA THR A 99 -7.28 10.62 -6.59
C THR A 99 -6.09 9.96 -7.30
N ALA A 100 -4.89 10.03 -6.71
CA ALA A 100 -3.70 9.42 -7.29
C ALA A 100 -3.80 7.88 -7.34
N ILE A 101 -4.34 7.27 -6.31
CA ILE A 101 -4.58 5.83 -6.27
C ILE A 101 -5.61 5.44 -7.33
N ALA A 102 -6.69 6.20 -7.45
CA ALA A 102 -7.71 5.97 -8.47
C ALA A 102 -7.14 6.10 -9.89
N ALA A 103 -6.24 7.04 -10.13
CA ALA A 103 -5.58 7.20 -11.42
C ALA A 103 -4.83 5.93 -11.82
N ARG A 104 -4.17 5.29 -10.87
CA ARG A 104 -3.44 4.04 -11.11
C ARG A 104 -4.38 2.87 -11.41
N TYR A 105 -5.42 2.68 -10.61
CA TYR A 105 -6.23 1.46 -10.66
C TYR A 105 -7.47 1.56 -11.53
N MET A 106 -8.02 2.76 -11.69
CA MET A 106 -9.25 2.99 -12.46
C MET A 106 -9.02 3.81 -13.73
N GLY A 107 -7.81 4.34 -13.92
CA GLY A 107 -7.47 5.17 -15.07
C GLY A 107 -7.65 6.65 -14.81
N ALA A 108 -6.89 7.46 -15.55
CA ALA A 108 -6.89 8.92 -15.38
C ALA A 108 -8.27 9.55 -15.57
N GLU A 109 -9.09 8.98 -16.47
CA GLU A 109 -10.42 9.52 -16.78
C GLU A 109 -11.39 9.41 -15.60
N ARG A 110 -11.21 8.41 -14.73
CA ARG A 110 -12.08 8.18 -13.58
C ARG A 110 -11.43 8.57 -12.25
N ALA A 111 -10.22 9.13 -12.30
CA ALA A 111 -9.47 9.45 -11.09
C ALA A 111 -10.21 10.44 -10.19
N GLU A 112 -10.76 11.51 -10.75
CA GLU A 112 -11.46 12.54 -9.98
C GLU A 112 -12.73 11.99 -9.33
N GLU A 113 -13.49 11.20 -10.08
CA GLU A 113 -14.71 10.56 -9.59
C GLU A 113 -14.43 9.68 -8.37
N PHE A 114 -13.48 8.76 -8.49
CA PHE A 114 -13.14 7.83 -7.41
C PHE A 114 -12.39 8.53 -6.26
N GLY A 115 -11.60 9.56 -6.57
CA GLY A 115 -10.95 10.37 -5.55
C GLY A 115 -11.96 11.03 -4.61
N LYS A 116 -12.99 11.64 -5.18
CA LYS A 116 -14.06 12.26 -4.39
C LYS A 116 -14.90 11.24 -3.63
N ARG A 117 -15.10 10.06 -4.22
CA ARG A 117 -15.85 8.98 -3.57
C ARG A 117 -15.11 8.42 -2.36
N ASN A 118 -13.79 8.24 -2.47
CA ASN A 118 -12.98 7.54 -1.48
C ASN A 118 -12.24 8.45 -0.51
N GLY A 119 -11.90 9.66 -0.93
CA GLY A 119 -11.14 10.60 -0.09
C GLY A 119 -12.06 11.44 0.79
N VAL A 120 -12.83 10.82 1.64
CA VAL A 120 -13.88 11.44 2.46
C VAL A 120 -13.59 11.30 3.94
N PRO A 121 -14.23 12.13 4.81
CA PRO A 121 -14.08 11.99 6.26
C PRO A 121 -14.41 10.56 6.72
N GLY A 122 -13.62 10.06 7.67
CA GLY A 122 -13.70 8.70 8.14
C GLY A 122 -12.69 7.76 7.48
N GLU A 123 -12.01 8.24 6.44
CA GLU A 123 -10.91 7.52 5.81
C GLU A 123 -9.56 7.98 6.35
N LEU A 124 -8.56 7.12 6.23
CA LEU A 124 -7.18 7.41 6.63
C LEU A 124 -6.28 7.37 5.41
N VAL A 125 -5.30 8.27 5.37
CA VAL A 125 -4.10 8.08 4.57
C VAL A 125 -3.14 7.27 5.40
N VAL A 126 -2.70 6.13 4.88
CA VAL A 126 -1.70 5.29 5.53
C VAL A 126 -0.40 5.37 4.73
N ARG A 127 0.68 5.80 5.39
CA ARG A 127 2.03 5.80 4.82
C ARG A 127 2.82 4.70 5.50
N LEU A 128 3.12 3.65 4.76
CA LEU A 128 3.98 2.59 5.25
C LEU A 128 5.43 2.99 4.99
N ARG A 129 6.15 3.32 6.05
CA ARG A 129 7.56 3.68 5.97
C ARG A 129 8.41 2.43 6.08
N PRO A 130 9.24 2.12 5.07
CA PRO A 130 10.01 0.88 5.05
C PRO A 130 11.04 0.80 6.17
N VAL A 131 11.09 -0.35 6.81
CA VAL A 131 12.16 -0.74 7.72
C VAL A 131 13.09 -1.73 7.01
N LYS A 132 12.49 -2.62 6.19
CA LYS A 132 13.27 -3.62 5.44
C LYS A 132 12.54 -3.95 4.14
N VAL A 133 13.29 -4.01 3.05
CA VAL A 133 12.77 -4.41 1.74
C VAL A 133 13.46 -5.70 1.31
N LEU A 134 12.67 -6.70 0.96
CA LEU A 134 13.14 -7.95 0.38
C LEU A 134 12.64 -8.02 -1.06
N ALA A 135 13.55 -8.16 -2.02
CA ALA A 135 13.20 -8.29 -3.43
C ALA A 135 13.78 -9.59 -3.99
N VAL A 136 12.90 -10.40 -4.57
CA VAL A 136 13.25 -11.64 -5.25
C VAL A 136 12.56 -11.60 -6.60
N PHE A 137 13.32 -11.26 -7.65
CA PHE A 137 12.72 -11.03 -8.97
C PHE A 137 12.50 -12.32 -9.75
N ASP A 138 13.15 -13.41 -9.37
CA ASP A 138 13.03 -14.70 -10.05
C ASP A 138 13.06 -15.83 -9.01
N MET A 139 11.92 -16.51 -8.87
CA MET A 139 11.79 -17.64 -7.94
C MET A 139 12.04 -18.99 -8.63
N THR A 140 12.36 -18.98 -9.92
CA THR A 140 12.53 -20.21 -10.70
C THR A 140 13.98 -20.64 -10.87
N GLY A 141 14.92 -19.74 -10.56
CA GLY A 141 16.33 -19.97 -10.80
C GLY A 141 17.22 -20.12 -9.57
#